data_e5ae167fe57e31a969d8e5e8b2fd6d20
#
_entry.id   e5ae167fe57e31a969d8e5e8b2fd6d20
#
_cell.length_a   1.000
_cell.length_b   1.000
_cell.length_c   1.000
_cell.angle_alpha   90.00
_cell.angle_beta   90.00
_cell.angle_gamma   90.00
#
_symmetry.space_group_name_H-M   'P 1'
#
loop_
_entity.id
_entity.type
_entity.pdbx_description
1 polymer ?
#
loop_
_entity_poly.entity_id
_entity_poly.type
_entity_poly.pdbx_seq_one_letter_code
_entity_poly.pdbx_strand_id
1 'polypeptide(L)'
;MAAVVAGMIIQSTPVSFGALGTPMLTGVYTGLSGDAEVLAYSQSLGLEWLDFIAFIGAKVATLHAIAGTFIPLILVSSMTYFFGKNKSFVEGLKIWKFALFAAFSMTVPYWLVAQYLGPEFPSLFGGLIGLAIVVSAAKAGFLMPREDEIWSFADKSEWDSHWVGRFEMKEKVIEGKTMGLVKAWSPYILV
;
A
#
# COMPACT_ATOMS: atom_id res chain seq x y z
N MET A 1 16.64 -7.13 -0.16
CA MET A 1 16.32 -6.26 -1.31
C MET A 1 14.88 -6.46 -1.80
N ALA A 2 14.45 -7.68 -2.21
CA ALA A 2 13.09 -7.92 -2.72
C ALA A 2 11.97 -7.37 -1.82
N ALA A 3 12.00 -7.63 -0.52
CA ALA A 3 10.99 -7.13 0.42
C ALA A 3 10.94 -5.59 0.48
N VAL A 4 12.09 -4.92 0.36
CA VAL A 4 12.15 -3.45 0.33
C VAL A 4 11.50 -2.91 -0.94
N VAL A 5 11.85 -3.49 -2.11
CA VAL A 5 11.25 -3.10 -3.39
C VAL A 5 9.74 -3.33 -3.39
N ALA A 6 9.30 -4.49 -2.88
CA ALA A 6 7.88 -4.78 -2.72
C ALA A 6 7.16 -3.77 -1.84
N GLY A 7 7.75 -3.43 -0.69
CA GLY A 7 7.22 -2.41 0.22
C GLY A 7 7.12 -1.04 -0.42
N MET A 8 8.14 -0.63 -1.19
CA MET A 8 8.13 0.67 -1.89
C MET A 8 7.07 0.73 -2.99
N ILE A 9 6.88 -0.35 -3.76
CA ILE A 9 5.87 -0.39 -4.83
C ILE A 9 4.46 -0.34 -4.22
N ILE A 10 4.17 -1.16 -3.21
CA ILE A 10 2.81 -1.24 -2.64
C ILE A 10 2.42 0.04 -1.89
N GLN A 11 3.38 0.73 -1.30
CA GLN A 11 3.18 1.98 -0.57
C GLN A 11 2.70 3.12 -1.47
N SER A 12 2.94 3.06 -2.80
CA SER A 12 2.50 4.09 -3.74
C SER A 12 0.97 4.22 -3.84
N THR A 13 0.21 3.17 -3.49
CA THR A 13 -1.26 3.19 -3.56
C THR A 13 -1.90 4.23 -2.63
N PRO A 14 -1.60 4.27 -1.30
CA PRO A 14 -2.25 5.18 -0.36
C PRO A 14 -1.42 6.44 -0.06
N VAL A 15 -0.43 6.79 -0.84
CA VAL A 15 0.62 7.75 -0.49
C VAL A 15 0.11 9.11 -0.01
N SER A 16 -0.96 9.64 -0.61
CA SER A 16 -1.51 10.97 -0.23
C SER A 16 -2.26 10.96 1.11
N PHE A 17 -2.59 9.80 1.63
CA PHE A 17 -3.33 9.64 2.89
C PHE A 17 -2.51 8.88 3.95
N GLY A 18 -1.21 8.72 3.72
CA GLY A 18 -0.28 8.19 4.70
C GLY A 18 -0.22 9.08 5.95
N ALA A 19 0.23 8.51 7.07
CA ALA A 19 0.34 9.22 8.35
C ALA A 19 -0.94 10.01 8.70
N LEU A 20 -2.11 9.35 8.65
CA LEU A 20 -3.43 9.93 8.94
C LEU A 20 -3.73 11.18 8.09
N GLY A 21 -3.46 11.12 6.80
CA GLY A 21 -3.79 12.20 5.86
C GLY A 21 -2.83 13.40 5.90
N THR A 22 -1.70 13.31 6.58
CA THR A 22 -0.74 14.41 6.70
C THR A 22 -0.37 15.06 5.34
N PRO A 23 -0.13 14.33 4.23
CA PRO A 23 0.16 14.96 2.95
C PRO A 23 -0.98 15.85 2.45
N MET A 24 -2.23 15.46 2.69
CA MET A 24 -3.40 16.27 2.33
C MET A 24 -3.61 17.44 3.30
N LEU A 25 -3.62 17.16 4.60
CA LEU A 25 -3.96 18.13 5.65
C LEU A 25 -2.85 19.13 5.94
N THR A 26 -1.60 18.79 5.65
CA THR A 26 -0.47 19.70 5.82
C THR A 26 0.07 20.16 4.47
N GLY A 27 0.41 19.21 3.58
CA GLY A 27 1.03 19.52 2.30
C GLY A 27 0.10 20.32 1.37
N VAL A 28 -1.03 19.71 1.02
CA VAL A 28 -1.99 20.34 0.07
C VAL A 28 -2.67 21.55 0.73
N TYR A 29 -3.11 21.41 1.96
CA TYR A 29 -3.73 22.51 2.71
C TYR A 29 -2.82 23.75 2.76
N THR A 30 -1.58 23.58 3.23
CA THR A 30 -0.64 24.71 3.36
C THR A 30 -0.21 25.25 2.00
N GLY A 31 0.03 24.36 1.02
CA GLY A 31 0.47 24.76 -0.31
C GLY A 31 -0.56 25.60 -1.07
N LEU A 32 -1.84 25.33 -0.87
CA LEU A 32 -2.94 26.03 -1.56
C LEU A 32 -3.52 27.22 -0.76
N SER A 33 -3.35 27.25 0.56
CA SER A 33 -3.99 28.27 1.42
C SER A 33 -3.51 29.71 1.17
N GLY A 34 -2.33 29.88 0.56
CA GLY A 34 -1.78 31.18 0.22
C GLY A 34 -2.16 31.68 -1.19
N ASP A 35 -2.85 30.88 -1.98
CA ASP A 35 -3.20 31.21 -3.36
C ASP A 35 -4.60 31.84 -3.45
N ALA A 36 -4.64 33.10 -3.85
CA ALA A 36 -5.89 33.87 -3.91
C ALA A 36 -6.88 33.34 -4.98
N GLU A 37 -6.38 32.74 -6.06
CA GLU A 37 -7.23 32.18 -7.12
C GLU A 37 -7.88 30.88 -6.63
N VAL A 38 -7.12 30.04 -5.91
CA VAL A 38 -7.64 28.81 -5.31
C VAL A 38 -8.67 29.10 -4.22
N LEU A 39 -8.43 30.11 -3.39
CA LEU A 39 -9.39 30.56 -2.38
C LEU A 39 -10.69 31.09 -3.02
N ALA A 40 -10.57 31.91 -4.08
CA ALA A 40 -11.73 32.39 -4.82
C ALA A 40 -12.51 31.23 -5.47
N TYR A 41 -11.82 30.23 -5.99
CA TYR A 41 -12.45 29.03 -6.56
C TYR A 41 -13.19 28.21 -5.50
N SER A 42 -12.61 27.99 -4.33
CA SER A 42 -13.27 27.32 -3.20
C SER A 42 -14.58 28.04 -2.83
N GLN A 43 -14.52 29.38 -2.70
CA GLN A 43 -15.68 30.21 -2.39
C GLN A 43 -16.75 30.15 -3.51
N SER A 44 -16.33 30.09 -4.77
CA SER A 44 -17.27 29.97 -5.90
C SER A 44 -18.05 28.66 -5.90
N LEU A 45 -17.47 27.60 -5.28
CA LEU A 45 -18.15 26.32 -5.06
C LEU A 45 -19.04 26.30 -3.81
N GLY A 46 -19.03 27.38 -3.02
CA GLY A 46 -19.76 27.44 -1.74
C GLY A 46 -19.16 26.52 -0.65
N LEU A 47 -17.88 26.16 -0.77
CA LEU A 47 -17.20 25.28 0.16
C LEU A 47 -16.35 26.06 1.14
N GLU A 48 -16.46 25.71 2.43
CA GLU A 48 -15.48 26.11 3.44
C GLU A 48 -14.12 25.47 3.12
N TRP A 49 -13.03 26.07 3.60
CA TRP A 49 -11.69 25.66 3.20
C TRP A 49 -11.37 24.17 3.52
N LEU A 50 -11.78 23.68 4.68
CA LEU A 50 -11.60 22.27 5.05
C LEU A 50 -12.42 21.33 4.17
N ASP A 51 -13.66 21.72 3.81
CA ASP A 51 -14.52 20.95 2.92
C ASP A 51 -13.95 20.92 1.51
N PHE A 52 -13.31 22.01 1.07
CA PHE A 52 -12.61 22.05 -0.20
C PHE A 52 -11.39 21.11 -0.22
N ILE A 53 -10.62 21.04 0.86
CA ILE A 53 -9.52 20.08 0.99
C ILE A 53 -10.05 18.64 1.01
N ALA A 54 -11.16 18.37 1.68
CA ALA A 54 -11.82 17.05 1.65
C ALA A 54 -12.33 16.71 0.24
N PHE A 55 -12.88 17.68 -0.48
CA PHE A 55 -13.29 17.51 -1.89
C PHE A 55 -12.11 17.15 -2.79
N ILE A 56 -10.96 17.85 -2.65
CA ILE A 56 -9.73 17.49 -3.37
C ILE A 56 -9.29 16.08 -2.97
N GLY A 57 -9.29 15.76 -1.67
CA GLY A 57 -8.96 14.45 -1.15
C GLY A 57 -9.79 13.34 -1.79
N ALA A 58 -11.10 13.53 -1.91
CA ALA A 58 -12.00 12.57 -2.56
C ALA A 58 -11.65 12.33 -4.03
N LYS A 59 -11.24 13.37 -4.77
CA LYS A 59 -10.76 13.25 -6.15
C LYS A 59 -9.42 12.50 -6.24
N VAL A 60 -8.48 12.84 -5.35
CA VAL A 60 -7.19 12.14 -5.24
C VAL A 60 -7.41 10.66 -4.91
N ALA A 61 -8.30 10.34 -3.96
CA ALA A 61 -8.63 8.96 -3.61
C ALA A 61 -9.23 8.18 -4.79
N THR A 62 -10.01 8.83 -5.65
CA THR A 62 -10.55 8.21 -6.86
C THR A 62 -9.44 7.83 -7.83
N LEU A 63 -8.48 8.74 -8.08
CA LEU A 63 -7.31 8.45 -8.92
C LEU A 63 -6.46 7.34 -8.33
N HIS A 64 -6.22 7.37 -7.03
CA HIS A 64 -5.49 6.33 -6.31
C HIS A 64 -6.20 4.97 -6.35
N ALA A 65 -7.52 4.92 -6.22
CA ALA A 65 -8.28 3.68 -6.30
C ALA A 65 -8.16 3.05 -7.70
N ILE A 66 -8.23 3.87 -8.76
CA ILE A 66 -8.08 3.39 -10.14
C ILE A 66 -6.65 2.87 -10.37
N ALA A 67 -5.64 3.70 -10.11
CA ALA A 67 -4.24 3.31 -10.30
C ALA A 67 -3.83 2.15 -9.37
N GLY A 68 -4.22 2.24 -8.09
CA GLY A 68 -3.91 1.26 -7.06
C GLY A 68 -4.48 -0.13 -7.31
N THR A 69 -5.56 -0.23 -8.09
CA THR A 69 -6.12 -1.52 -8.52
C THR A 69 -5.09 -2.36 -9.30
N PHE A 70 -4.17 -1.74 -10.04
CA PHE A 70 -3.16 -2.44 -10.82
C PHE A 70 -1.84 -2.66 -10.06
N ILE A 71 -1.61 -1.95 -8.97
CA ILE A 71 -0.34 -2.01 -8.23
C ILE A 71 0.01 -3.42 -7.74
N PRO A 72 -0.89 -4.23 -7.13
CA PRO A 72 -0.54 -5.59 -6.72
C PRO A 72 -0.13 -6.48 -7.88
N LEU A 73 -0.76 -6.33 -9.05
CA LEU A 73 -0.41 -7.09 -10.24
C LEU A 73 0.96 -6.68 -10.79
N ILE A 74 1.23 -5.38 -10.88
CA ILE A 74 2.55 -4.83 -11.25
C ILE A 74 3.60 -5.30 -10.26
N LEU A 75 3.29 -5.26 -8.96
CA LEU A 75 4.18 -5.72 -7.90
C LEU A 75 4.61 -7.17 -8.12
N VAL A 76 3.64 -8.09 -8.24
CA VAL A 76 3.94 -9.51 -8.38
C VAL A 76 4.71 -9.79 -9.67
N SER A 77 4.29 -9.18 -10.78
CA SER A 77 4.99 -9.33 -12.06
C SER A 77 6.42 -8.79 -12.02
N SER A 78 6.64 -7.67 -11.32
CA SER A 78 7.98 -7.14 -11.08
C SER A 78 8.81 -8.09 -10.20
N MET A 79 8.20 -8.64 -9.14
CA MET A 79 8.88 -9.59 -8.26
C MET A 79 9.33 -10.85 -9.02
N THR A 80 8.46 -11.44 -9.85
CA THR A 80 8.80 -12.61 -10.65
C THR A 80 9.84 -12.30 -11.72
N TYR A 81 9.82 -11.11 -12.30
CA TYR A 81 10.80 -10.70 -13.29
C TYR A 81 12.19 -10.46 -12.70
N PHE A 82 12.27 -9.72 -11.60
CA PHE A 82 13.55 -9.36 -11.01
C PHE A 82 14.13 -10.43 -10.08
N PHE A 83 13.29 -11.11 -9.31
CA PHE A 83 13.71 -12.00 -8.23
C PHE A 83 13.28 -13.45 -8.40
N GLY A 84 12.41 -13.73 -9.37
CA GLY A 84 11.96 -15.10 -9.67
C GLY A 84 13.04 -15.91 -10.39
N LYS A 85 13.02 -17.22 -10.19
CA LYS A 85 13.95 -18.16 -10.83
C LYS A 85 13.90 -18.07 -12.37
N ASN A 86 12.71 -17.91 -12.93
CA ASN A 86 12.50 -17.87 -14.39
C ASN A 86 12.63 -16.46 -14.99
N LYS A 87 12.84 -15.43 -14.18
CA LYS A 87 12.94 -14.01 -14.60
C LYS A 87 11.84 -13.59 -15.58
N SER A 88 10.60 -14.00 -15.29
CA SER A 88 9.46 -13.85 -16.20
C SER A 88 8.41 -12.92 -15.61
N PHE A 89 8.08 -11.84 -16.33
CA PHE A 89 6.97 -10.94 -15.99
C PHE A 89 5.60 -11.65 -16.09
N VAL A 90 5.46 -12.53 -17.08
CA VAL A 90 4.23 -13.28 -17.34
C VAL A 90 3.92 -14.27 -16.22
N GLU A 91 4.94 -14.78 -15.52
CA GLU A 91 4.75 -15.68 -14.39
C GLU A 91 3.97 -15.01 -13.26
N GLY A 92 4.24 -13.74 -12.98
CA GLY A 92 3.46 -12.96 -12.00
C GLY A 92 2.02 -12.72 -12.43
N LEU A 93 1.74 -12.65 -13.73
CA LEU A 93 0.38 -12.50 -14.24
C LEU A 93 -0.50 -13.72 -14.00
N LYS A 94 0.04 -14.89 -13.72
CA LYS A 94 -0.78 -16.10 -13.44
C LYS A 94 -1.71 -15.91 -12.25
N ILE A 95 -1.32 -15.13 -11.26
CA ILE A 95 -2.13 -14.87 -10.06
C ILE A 95 -3.01 -13.62 -10.15
N TRP A 96 -3.29 -13.14 -11.36
CA TRP A 96 -4.02 -11.89 -11.60
C TRP A 96 -5.37 -11.81 -10.86
N LYS A 97 -6.09 -12.93 -10.73
CA LYS A 97 -7.40 -12.98 -10.04
C LYS A 97 -7.27 -12.62 -8.58
N PHE A 98 -6.30 -13.23 -7.89
CA PHE A 98 -6.05 -12.93 -6.49
C PHE A 98 -5.46 -11.52 -6.30
N ALA A 99 -4.56 -11.10 -7.19
CA ALA A 99 -3.97 -9.76 -7.14
C ALA A 99 -5.02 -8.65 -7.29
N LEU A 100 -5.94 -8.78 -8.25
CA LEU A 100 -7.04 -7.84 -8.42
C LEU A 100 -8.05 -7.90 -7.27
N PHE A 101 -8.37 -9.10 -6.77
CA PHE A 101 -9.22 -9.24 -5.60
C PHE A 101 -8.61 -8.53 -4.37
N ALA A 102 -7.32 -8.72 -4.12
CA ALA A 102 -6.60 -8.04 -3.04
C ALA A 102 -6.60 -6.51 -3.24
N ALA A 103 -6.41 -6.05 -4.47
CA ALA A 103 -6.49 -4.64 -4.82
C ALA A 103 -7.86 -4.04 -4.49
N PHE A 104 -8.94 -4.65 -4.99
CA PHE A 104 -10.30 -4.17 -4.72
C PHE A 104 -10.67 -4.23 -3.24
N SER A 105 -10.22 -5.26 -2.53
CA SER A 105 -10.46 -5.40 -1.09
C SER A 105 -9.90 -4.23 -0.29
N MET A 106 -8.86 -3.54 -0.77
CA MET A 106 -8.29 -2.35 -0.17
C MET A 106 -8.84 -1.07 -0.79
N THR A 107 -8.84 -0.97 -2.14
CA THR A 107 -9.12 0.30 -2.83
C THR A 107 -10.57 0.74 -2.71
N VAL A 108 -11.52 -0.22 -2.64
CA VAL A 108 -12.95 0.12 -2.48
C VAL A 108 -13.24 0.71 -1.10
N PRO A 109 -12.89 0.06 0.05
CA PRO A 109 -13.04 0.68 1.35
C PRO A 109 -12.27 2.00 1.48
N TYR A 110 -11.05 2.05 0.98
CA TYR A 110 -10.22 3.25 0.95
C TYR A 110 -10.93 4.42 0.25
N TRP A 111 -11.48 4.19 -0.94
CA TRP A 111 -12.21 5.19 -1.69
C TRP A 111 -13.49 5.64 -0.96
N LEU A 112 -14.28 4.69 -0.44
CA LEU A 112 -15.50 5.00 0.34
C LEU A 112 -15.17 5.86 1.57
N VAL A 113 -14.14 5.50 2.32
CA VAL A 113 -13.71 6.25 3.49
C VAL A 113 -13.30 7.67 3.11
N ALA A 114 -12.57 7.87 2.01
CA ALA A 114 -12.20 9.19 1.53
C ALA A 114 -13.41 10.05 1.12
N GLN A 115 -14.48 9.43 0.61
CA GLN A 115 -15.71 10.15 0.22
C GLN A 115 -16.53 10.62 1.42
N TYR A 116 -16.55 9.86 2.52
CA TYR A 116 -17.51 10.06 3.61
C TYR A 116 -16.89 10.45 4.95
N LEU A 117 -15.62 10.11 5.20
CA LEU A 117 -14.96 10.31 6.49
C LEU A 117 -13.79 11.30 6.43
N GLY A 118 -13.47 11.82 5.24
CA GLY A 118 -12.38 12.79 5.08
C GLY A 118 -11.02 12.16 4.82
N PRO A 119 -9.98 13.00 4.68
CA PRO A 119 -8.66 12.57 4.22
C PRO A 119 -7.80 11.87 5.29
N GLU A 120 -8.19 11.86 6.56
CA GLU A 120 -7.42 11.28 7.66
C GLU A 120 -7.43 9.75 7.65
N PHE A 121 -8.54 9.14 7.27
CA PHE A 121 -8.84 7.74 7.52
C PHE A 121 -8.68 6.76 6.36
N PRO A 122 -8.57 7.17 5.08
CA PRO A 122 -8.62 6.24 3.95
C PRO A 122 -7.58 5.14 4.01
N SER A 123 -6.32 5.48 4.30
CA SER A 123 -5.24 4.49 4.37
C SER A 123 -5.39 3.54 5.55
N LEU A 124 -5.84 4.05 6.70
CA LEU A 124 -6.02 3.24 7.91
C LEU A 124 -7.17 2.23 7.73
N PHE A 125 -8.37 2.70 7.44
CA PHE A 125 -9.52 1.80 7.30
C PHE A 125 -9.48 0.98 6.03
N GLY A 126 -9.02 1.55 4.91
CA GLY A 126 -8.79 0.78 3.68
C GLY A 126 -7.82 -0.37 3.90
N GLY A 127 -6.70 -0.11 4.59
CA GLY A 127 -5.72 -1.12 4.95
C GLY A 127 -6.26 -2.19 5.89
N LEU A 128 -6.92 -1.81 6.99
CA LEU A 128 -7.44 -2.76 7.99
C LEU A 128 -8.58 -3.62 7.42
N ILE A 129 -9.53 -3.01 6.72
CA ILE A 129 -10.65 -3.73 6.10
C ILE A 129 -10.12 -4.65 4.99
N GLY A 130 -9.25 -4.13 4.12
CA GLY A 130 -8.63 -4.91 3.06
C GLY A 130 -7.85 -6.10 3.61
N LEU A 131 -7.06 -5.91 4.66
CA LEU A 131 -6.33 -6.98 5.33
C LEU A 131 -7.27 -8.05 5.88
N ALA A 132 -8.33 -7.65 6.56
CA ALA A 132 -9.31 -8.59 7.12
C ALA A 132 -9.98 -9.43 6.01
N ILE A 133 -10.38 -8.79 4.90
CA ILE A 133 -10.99 -9.47 3.75
C ILE A 133 -10.00 -10.44 3.11
N VAL A 134 -8.79 -9.97 2.77
CA VAL A 134 -7.80 -10.77 2.04
C VAL A 134 -7.29 -11.95 2.86
N VAL A 135 -7.01 -11.74 4.15
CA VAL A 135 -6.56 -12.84 5.05
C VAL A 135 -7.66 -13.87 5.22
N SER A 136 -8.92 -13.46 5.38
CA SER A 136 -10.05 -14.37 5.50
C SER A 136 -10.26 -15.17 4.21
N ALA A 137 -10.19 -14.52 3.06
CA ALA A 137 -10.31 -15.16 1.75
C ALA A 137 -9.17 -16.15 1.49
N ALA A 138 -7.94 -15.77 1.80
CA ALA A 138 -6.77 -16.64 1.65
C ALA A 138 -6.87 -17.89 2.55
N LYS A 139 -7.31 -17.73 3.80
CA LYS A 139 -7.56 -18.87 4.70
C LYS A 139 -8.67 -19.79 4.19
N ALA A 140 -9.67 -19.24 3.51
CA ALA A 140 -10.74 -20.02 2.89
C ALA A 140 -10.33 -20.64 1.53
N GLY A 141 -9.11 -20.41 1.04
CA GLY A 141 -8.65 -20.85 -0.28
C GLY A 141 -9.28 -20.11 -1.46
N PHE A 142 -9.94 -18.96 -1.22
CA PHE A 142 -10.65 -18.22 -2.25
C PHE A 142 -9.66 -17.52 -3.20
N LEU A 143 -9.76 -17.82 -4.49
CA LEU A 143 -8.89 -17.31 -5.56
C LEU A 143 -7.40 -17.55 -5.36
N MET A 144 -7.02 -18.44 -4.45
CA MET A 144 -5.63 -18.80 -4.23
C MET A 144 -5.04 -19.43 -5.49
N PRO A 145 -3.78 -19.13 -5.83
CA PRO A 145 -3.11 -19.76 -6.95
C PRO A 145 -2.96 -21.26 -6.70
N ARG A 146 -2.96 -22.05 -7.78
CA ARG A 146 -2.66 -23.48 -7.72
C ARG A 146 -1.16 -23.68 -7.45
N GLU A 147 -0.77 -24.86 -7.01
CA GLU A 147 0.62 -25.17 -6.70
C GLU A 147 1.57 -24.95 -7.88
N ASP A 148 1.11 -25.21 -9.11
CA ASP A 148 1.86 -24.97 -10.36
C ASP A 148 1.95 -23.50 -10.78
N GLU A 149 1.19 -22.63 -10.15
CA GLU A 149 1.19 -21.17 -10.36
C GLU A 149 2.04 -20.43 -9.32
N ILE A 150 2.47 -21.12 -8.25
CA ILE A 150 3.30 -20.53 -7.20
C ILE A 150 4.73 -20.41 -7.72
N TRP A 151 5.26 -19.20 -7.64
CA TRP A 151 6.66 -18.94 -7.96
C TRP A 151 7.53 -18.94 -6.69
N SER A 152 8.81 -19.19 -6.85
CA SER A 152 9.79 -19.09 -5.76
C SER A 152 10.92 -18.14 -6.16
N PHE A 153 11.59 -17.58 -5.16
CA PHE A 153 12.82 -16.84 -5.39
C PHE A 153 13.88 -17.78 -5.97
N ALA A 154 14.76 -17.23 -6.81
CA ALA A 154 15.99 -17.91 -7.19
C ALA A 154 16.86 -18.15 -5.93
N ASP A 155 17.76 -19.13 -5.99
CA ASP A 155 18.71 -19.36 -4.90
C ASP A 155 19.61 -18.13 -4.69
N LYS A 156 19.99 -17.86 -3.44
CA LYS A 156 20.82 -16.69 -3.10
C LYS A 156 22.12 -16.61 -3.90
N SER A 157 22.66 -17.75 -4.32
CA SER A 157 23.85 -17.84 -5.18
C SER A 157 23.63 -17.34 -6.60
N GLU A 158 22.38 -17.31 -7.06
CA GLU A 158 21.97 -16.86 -8.40
C GLU A 158 21.53 -15.38 -8.40
N TRP A 159 21.48 -14.75 -7.22
CA TRP A 159 21.09 -13.35 -7.14
C TRP A 159 22.20 -12.44 -7.67
N ASP A 160 21.80 -11.40 -8.37
CA ASP A 160 22.72 -10.37 -8.83
C ASP A 160 23.44 -9.72 -7.64
N SER A 161 24.75 -9.54 -7.76
CA SER A 161 25.62 -8.95 -6.73
C SER A 161 25.14 -7.55 -6.29
N HIS A 162 24.47 -6.81 -7.18
CA HIS A 162 23.88 -5.51 -6.85
C HIS A 162 22.65 -5.62 -5.92
N TRP A 163 22.07 -6.80 -5.77
CA TRP A 163 20.89 -7.05 -4.94
C TRP A 163 21.25 -7.60 -3.56
N VAL A 164 22.41 -8.17 -3.44
CA VAL A 164 23.00 -8.59 -2.17
C VAL A 164 23.74 -7.38 -1.63
N GLY A 165 23.18 -6.68 -0.68
CA GLY A 165 23.86 -5.51 -0.07
C GLY A 165 25.26 -5.90 0.46
N ARG A 166 26.18 -4.94 0.52
CA ARG A 166 27.56 -5.14 1.02
C ARG A 166 27.64 -5.49 2.52
N PHE A 167 26.52 -5.44 3.22
CA PHE A 167 26.44 -5.79 4.64
C PHE A 167 25.94 -7.22 4.77
N GLU A 168 26.84 -8.15 5.06
CA GLU A 168 26.44 -9.41 5.68
C GLU A 168 25.94 -9.08 7.08
N MET A 169 24.63 -9.09 7.26
CA MET A 169 24.09 -9.17 8.62
C MET A 169 24.50 -10.53 9.17
N LYS A 170 25.54 -10.54 10.00
CA LYS A 170 25.75 -11.69 10.88
C LYS A 170 24.47 -11.83 11.67
N GLU A 171 23.73 -12.92 11.44
CA GLU A 171 22.62 -13.30 12.30
C GLU A 171 23.21 -13.43 13.72
N LYS A 172 23.15 -12.34 14.47
CA LYS A 172 23.22 -12.47 15.92
C LYS A 172 21.93 -13.21 16.27
N VAL A 173 22.05 -14.49 16.51
CA VAL A 173 21.04 -15.22 17.27
C VAL A 173 20.89 -14.44 18.57
N ILE A 174 19.83 -13.63 18.65
CA ILE A 174 19.51 -12.94 19.89
C ILE A 174 18.95 -14.06 20.78
N GLU A 175 19.84 -14.69 21.54
CA GLU A 175 19.48 -15.55 22.67
C GLU A 175 18.82 -14.67 23.73
N GLY A 176 17.58 -14.29 23.51
CA GLY A 176 16.78 -13.49 24.40
C GLY A 176 15.33 -13.88 24.31
N LYS A 177 14.60 -13.80 25.42
CA LYS A 177 13.15 -14.01 25.45
C LYS A 177 12.51 -13.15 24.38
N THR A 178 11.80 -13.78 23.45
CA THR A 178 11.01 -13.09 22.43
C THR A 178 10.03 -12.14 23.13
N MET A 179 10.01 -10.89 22.68
CA MET A 179 9.10 -9.88 23.23
C MET A 179 7.66 -10.32 22.96
N GLY A 180 6.82 -10.32 23.98
CA GLY A 180 5.40 -10.65 23.80
C GLY A 180 4.70 -9.66 22.87
N LEU A 181 3.70 -10.12 22.12
CA LEU A 181 2.97 -9.36 21.10
C LEU A 181 2.46 -8.02 21.64
N VAL A 182 1.84 -8.02 22.82
CA VAL A 182 1.29 -6.82 23.48
C VAL A 182 2.39 -5.78 23.73
N LYS A 183 3.57 -6.22 24.22
CA LYS A 183 4.69 -5.31 24.45
C LYS A 183 5.29 -4.78 23.14
N ALA A 184 5.29 -5.60 22.07
CA ALA A 184 5.76 -5.18 20.75
C ALA A 184 4.83 -4.11 20.13
N TRP A 185 3.51 -4.22 20.36
CA TRP A 185 2.52 -3.30 19.84
C TRP A 185 2.26 -2.07 20.72
N SER A 186 2.75 -2.07 21.98
CA SER A 186 2.49 -0.97 22.93
C SER A 186 2.86 0.44 22.40
N PRO A 187 3.94 0.68 21.64
CA PRO A 187 4.23 2.01 21.11
C PRO A 187 3.16 2.52 20.13
N TYR A 188 2.53 1.60 19.38
CA TYR A 188 1.50 1.93 18.40
C TYR A 188 0.10 2.10 19.01
N ILE A 189 -0.10 1.63 20.24
CA ILE A 189 -1.36 1.78 20.97
C ILE A 189 -1.38 3.11 21.77
N LEU A 190 -0.20 3.62 22.12
CA LEU A 190 -0.04 4.82 22.95
C LEU A 190 0.07 6.12 22.13
N VAL A 191 0.15 6.04 20.81
CA VAL A 191 0.15 7.17 19.87
C VAL A 191 -1.26 7.39 19.34
#